data_6a83f7fb45de35e999a6c0bc58d69fa1
#
_entry.id   6a83f7fb45de35e999a6c0bc58d69fa1
#
_cell.length_a   1.000
_cell.length_b   1.000
_cell.length_c   1.000
_cell.angle_alpha   90.00
_cell.angle_beta   90.00
_cell.angle_gamma   90.00
#
_symmetry.space_group_name_H-M   'P 1'
#
loop_
_entity.id
_entity.type
_entity.pdbx_description
1 polymer ?
#
loop_
_entity_poly.entity_id
_entity_poly.type
_entity_poly.pdbx_seq_one_letter_code
_entity_poly.pdbx_strand_id
1 'polypeptide(L)'
;VLRAMAGIVLSLVLMACFLQGAHLFYAGDYVLPISLANAAQLDLLLTAPRVAALTAAFTFLVTIEWLVIGRGAIINARFRWGLALVLLISGIGLQAFVIKNSLRVSPAEIDLTSPGRQVLGSPLAELIDVTKKVFREHKKNQALTEIELNTAARFGISIDQNAQFPLIKPNIYTSPPPLEVDGESGSFRKYNVIVLLSEGLSSRVMQPYSQDYPGLTPNVDDFSRTAMTVDNYFNHTFSTYRGLHGQTCSFYVYFGGGSVIDSASYSCIPDILRRHGYVSSFFYSQYNERTQIDEIMQRAGFDSIYDGKHLGDDYLSSEAANLEIGLSDQQFMKAFIGHLKSAETTQKHGDNDPFYFSLYNIETHALRHPAEDAKRYQGVNSYVLDTIHNYDDTFGQFWRYFQSSPYYDNTIVIFTADHSRFYDRDFRVLVEHQSDYRPIFVDRMPLLIYHPSRELAKNFDANYASSID
;
A
#
# COMPACT_ATOMS: atom_id res chain seq x y z
N VAL A 1 33.88 33.78 2.50
CA VAL A 1 33.72 32.38 2.94
C VAL A 1 32.55 32.25 3.91
N LEU A 2 32.55 32.94 5.06
CA LEU A 2 31.48 32.80 6.10
C LEU A 2 30.06 33.10 5.56
N ARG A 3 29.88 34.12 4.70
CA ARG A 3 28.58 34.46 4.09
C ARG A 3 28.11 33.39 3.10
N ALA A 4 29.02 32.82 2.32
CA ALA A 4 28.69 31.74 1.41
C ALA A 4 28.30 30.45 2.16
N MET A 5 29.01 30.13 3.24
CA MET A 5 28.66 29.01 4.10
C MET A 5 27.30 29.21 4.77
N ALA A 6 27.01 30.42 5.28
CA ALA A 6 25.69 30.71 5.87
C ALA A 6 24.56 30.61 4.84
N GLY A 7 24.79 31.04 3.58
CA GLY A 7 23.85 30.89 2.48
C GLY A 7 23.58 29.43 2.17
N ILE A 8 24.60 28.59 2.07
CA ILE A 8 24.47 27.16 1.80
C ILE A 8 23.65 26.47 2.93
N VAL A 9 23.99 26.77 4.19
CA VAL A 9 23.27 26.18 5.32
C VAL A 9 21.80 26.59 5.31
N LEU A 10 21.50 27.86 5.05
CA LEU A 10 20.12 28.34 5.00
C LEU A 10 19.35 27.71 3.82
N SER A 11 19.96 27.58 2.65
CA SER A 11 19.36 26.90 1.49
C SER A 11 19.04 25.45 1.79
N LEU A 12 19.93 24.71 2.49
CA LEU A 12 19.68 23.33 2.91
C LEU A 12 18.51 23.22 3.92
N VAL A 13 18.44 24.15 4.88
CA VAL A 13 17.34 24.19 5.84
C VAL A 13 16.01 24.50 5.15
N LEU A 14 15.98 25.47 4.23
CA LEU A 14 14.80 25.81 3.45
C LEU A 14 14.34 24.64 2.58
N MET A 15 15.29 23.95 1.95
CA MET A 15 14.98 22.74 1.16
C MET A 15 14.37 21.64 2.02
N ALA A 16 14.95 21.38 3.18
CA ALA A 16 14.43 20.38 4.12
C ALA A 16 13.00 20.73 4.58
N CYS A 17 12.76 21.99 4.97
CA CYS A 17 11.43 22.44 5.38
C CYS A 17 10.42 22.39 4.22
N PHE A 18 10.87 22.71 3.00
CA PHE A 18 10.02 22.65 1.82
C PHE A 18 9.62 21.20 1.48
N LEU A 19 10.56 20.26 1.50
CA LEU A 19 10.28 18.83 1.27
C LEU A 19 9.31 18.28 2.31
N GLN A 20 9.51 18.61 3.59
CA GLN A 20 8.60 18.22 4.65
C GLN A 20 7.20 18.81 4.47
N GLY A 21 7.12 20.10 4.10
CA GLY A 21 5.84 20.76 3.85
C GLY A 21 5.12 20.19 2.62
N ALA A 22 5.83 19.87 1.56
CA ALA A 22 5.28 19.24 0.37
C ALA A 22 4.76 17.82 0.69
N HIS A 23 5.54 17.03 1.41
CA HIS A 23 5.12 15.69 1.82
C HIS A 23 3.87 15.74 2.73
N LEU A 24 3.86 16.65 3.72
CA LEU A 24 2.70 16.86 4.58
C LEU A 24 1.45 17.28 3.78
N PHE A 25 1.62 18.13 2.75
CA PHE A 25 0.50 18.58 1.92
C PHE A 25 -0.09 17.45 1.08
N TYR A 26 0.76 16.61 0.46
CA TYR A 26 0.32 15.55 -0.45
C TYR A 26 -0.01 14.24 0.27
N ALA A 27 0.79 13.85 1.27
CA ALA A 27 0.67 12.58 1.95
C ALA A 27 -0.01 12.68 3.33
N GLY A 28 -0.26 13.89 3.82
CA GLY A 28 -0.90 14.11 5.13
C GLY A 28 0.04 13.94 6.33
N ASP A 29 1.32 13.65 6.12
CA ASP A 29 2.33 13.45 7.17
C ASP A 29 3.70 14.01 6.75
N TYR A 30 4.64 14.12 7.69
CA TYR A 30 6.03 14.42 7.38
C TYR A 30 6.71 13.21 6.71
N VAL A 31 7.85 13.47 6.06
CA VAL A 31 8.67 12.42 5.43
C VAL A 31 9.02 11.35 6.47
N LEU A 32 8.61 10.13 6.20
CA LEU A 32 8.89 8.95 7.01
C LEU A 32 10.14 8.22 6.51
N PRO A 33 10.77 7.32 7.31
CA PRO A 33 11.86 6.47 6.82
C PRO A 33 11.51 5.73 5.54
N ILE A 34 10.28 5.23 5.43
CA ILE A 34 9.77 4.57 4.23
C ILE A 34 9.70 5.49 3.02
N SER A 35 9.37 6.77 3.22
CA SER A 35 9.33 7.75 2.13
C SER A 35 10.74 7.98 1.55
N LEU A 36 11.78 7.90 2.39
CA LEU A 36 13.18 7.96 1.95
C LEU A 36 13.61 6.67 1.27
N ALA A 37 13.18 5.52 1.76
CA ALA A 37 13.45 4.24 1.10
C ALA A 37 12.82 4.17 -0.29
N ASN A 38 11.63 4.76 -0.45
CA ASN A 38 10.91 4.85 -1.72
C ASN A 38 11.31 6.08 -2.56
N ALA A 39 12.33 6.83 -2.18
CA ALA A 39 12.74 8.04 -2.92
C ALA A 39 13.16 7.77 -4.38
N ALA A 40 13.59 6.55 -4.69
CA ALA A 40 13.87 6.12 -6.06
C ALA A 40 12.61 5.98 -6.94
N GLN A 41 11.42 5.95 -6.32
CA GLN A 41 10.11 5.82 -6.96
C GLN A 41 9.34 7.16 -6.95
N LEU A 42 10.00 8.29 -6.73
CA LEU A 42 9.38 9.61 -6.71
C LEU A 42 8.69 9.98 -8.03
N ASP A 43 9.10 9.41 -9.15
CA ASP A 43 8.44 9.53 -10.44
C ASP A 43 6.99 9.03 -10.41
N LEU A 44 6.65 8.06 -9.55
CA LEU A 44 5.27 7.60 -9.33
C LEU A 44 4.37 8.69 -8.72
N LEU A 45 4.95 9.56 -7.91
CA LEU A 45 4.23 10.58 -7.14
C LEU A 45 4.29 11.97 -7.79
N LEU A 46 5.34 12.23 -8.59
CA LEU A 46 5.63 13.54 -9.15
C LEU A 46 5.28 13.62 -10.64
N THR A 47 4.03 13.96 -10.95
CA THR A 47 3.68 14.33 -12.33
C THR A 47 4.45 15.58 -12.79
N ALA A 48 4.73 15.71 -14.08
CA ALA A 48 5.46 16.84 -14.64
C ALA A 48 4.95 18.23 -14.17
N PRO A 49 3.63 18.50 -14.07
CA PRO A 49 3.12 19.77 -13.52
C PRO A 49 3.47 19.96 -12.03
N ARG A 50 3.47 18.90 -11.22
CA ARG A 50 3.83 18.95 -9.78
C ARG A 50 5.31 19.25 -9.62
N VAL A 51 6.16 18.57 -10.39
CA VAL A 51 7.61 18.84 -10.42
C VAL A 51 7.87 20.28 -10.81
N ALA A 52 7.24 20.79 -11.87
CA ALA A 52 7.39 22.17 -12.31
C ALA A 52 6.97 23.18 -11.24
N ALA A 53 5.83 22.95 -10.57
CA ALA A 53 5.36 23.82 -9.48
C ALA A 53 6.31 23.81 -8.28
N LEU A 54 6.79 22.63 -7.86
CA LEU A 54 7.75 22.48 -6.77
C LEU A 54 9.08 23.13 -7.09
N THR A 55 9.59 22.94 -8.32
CA THR A 55 10.84 23.56 -8.79
C THR A 55 10.70 25.07 -8.84
N ALA A 56 9.58 25.61 -9.35
CA ALA A 56 9.32 27.04 -9.39
C ALA A 56 9.27 27.65 -7.98
N ALA A 57 8.56 27.02 -7.05
CA ALA A 57 8.46 27.45 -5.66
C ALA A 57 9.84 27.43 -4.96
N PHE A 58 10.61 26.36 -5.15
CA PHE A 58 11.96 26.24 -4.61
C PHE A 58 12.91 27.30 -5.19
N THR A 59 12.90 27.48 -6.53
CA THR A 59 13.70 28.49 -7.21
C THR A 59 13.37 29.90 -6.71
N PHE A 60 12.08 30.18 -6.49
CA PHE A 60 11.61 31.44 -5.93
C PHE A 60 12.16 31.69 -4.52
N LEU A 61 12.11 30.68 -3.64
CA LEU A 61 12.64 30.77 -2.28
C LEU A 61 14.15 30.99 -2.26
N VAL A 62 14.91 30.24 -3.06
CA VAL A 62 16.36 30.38 -3.18
C VAL A 62 16.72 31.75 -3.76
N THR A 63 15.95 32.24 -4.73
CA THR A 63 16.17 33.59 -5.31
C THR A 63 15.98 34.68 -4.27
N ILE A 64 14.93 34.61 -3.47
CA ILE A 64 14.70 35.56 -2.34
C ILE A 64 15.85 35.48 -1.34
N GLU A 65 16.29 34.28 -0.95
CA GLU A 65 17.43 34.09 -0.07
C GLU A 65 18.70 34.78 -0.63
N TRP A 66 19.04 34.52 -1.90
CA TRP A 66 20.20 35.12 -2.55
C TRP A 66 20.09 36.64 -2.65
N LEU A 67 18.91 37.19 -2.91
CA LEU A 67 18.66 38.62 -2.90
C LEU A 67 18.85 39.23 -1.50
N VAL A 68 18.49 38.50 -0.45
CA VAL A 68 18.63 38.96 0.94
C VAL A 68 20.08 38.89 1.43
N ILE A 69 20.80 37.82 1.08
CA ILE A 69 22.17 37.53 1.57
C ILE A 69 23.26 38.04 0.61
N GLY A 70 23.03 37.96 -0.70
CA GLY A 70 24.09 38.03 -1.72
C GLY A 70 24.56 39.41 -2.08
N ARG A 71 23.76 40.50 -2.02
CA ARG A 71 24.17 41.82 -2.50
C ARG A 71 24.03 42.89 -1.42
N GLY A 72 25.07 43.03 -0.63
CA GLY A 72 25.18 44.04 0.42
C GLY A 72 25.14 45.51 0.01
N ALA A 73 24.95 45.82 -1.30
CA ALA A 73 25.02 47.19 -1.80
C ALA A 73 23.65 47.78 -2.22
N ILE A 74 22.62 46.99 -2.45
CA ILE A 74 21.37 47.47 -3.07
C ILE A 74 20.18 47.50 -2.09
N ILE A 75 20.19 46.70 -1.02
CA ILE A 75 19.09 46.63 -0.08
C ILE A 75 19.50 47.15 1.29
N ASN A 76 18.79 48.19 1.77
CA ASN A 76 18.99 48.79 3.10
C ASN A 76 18.90 47.72 4.21
N ALA A 77 19.80 47.79 5.20
CA ALA A 77 19.85 46.84 6.31
C ALA A 77 18.47 46.70 7.03
N ARG A 78 17.73 47.81 7.17
CA ARG A 78 16.38 47.80 7.76
C ARG A 78 15.38 46.97 6.94
N PHE A 79 15.45 47.04 5.64
CA PHE A 79 14.58 46.24 4.75
C PHE A 79 14.92 44.74 4.84
N ARG A 80 16.21 44.39 4.93
CA ARG A 80 16.63 42.98 5.13
C ARG A 80 16.14 42.40 6.45
N TRP A 81 16.27 43.16 7.54
CA TRP A 81 15.73 42.72 8.83
C TRP A 81 14.19 42.63 8.83
N GLY A 82 13.53 43.57 8.17
CA GLY A 82 12.08 43.54 7.97
C GLY A 82 11.63 42.31 7.20
N LEU A 83 12.30 41.98 6.09
CA LEU A 83 11.98 40.80 5.30
C LEU A 83 12.26 39.47 6.04
N ALA A 84 13.41 39.41 6.75
CA ALA A 84 13.72 38.25 7.60
C ALA A 84 12.67 38.04 8.71
N LEU A 85 12.21 39.14 9.33
CA LEU A 85 11.17 39.11 10.33
C LEU A 85 9.80 38.67 9.76
N VAL A 86 9.43 39.14 8.57
CA VAL A 86 8.21 38.73 7.87
C VAL A 86 8.28 37.23 7.53
N LEU A 87 9.40 36.75 7.01
CA LEU A 87 9.58 35.32 6.71
C LEU A 87 9.52 34.46 7.97
N LEU A 88 10.13 34.92 9.07
CA LEU A 88 10.07 34.23 10.35
C LEU A 88 8.64 34.18 10.90
N ILE A 89 7.92 35.33 10.89
CA ILE A 89 6.53 35.41 11.34
C ILE A 89 5.62 34.55 10.45
N SER A 90 5.83 34.57 9.13
CA SER A 90 5.08 33.75 8.19
C SER A 90 5.34 32.26 8.41
N GLY A 91 6.60 31.88 8.67
CA GLY A 91 6.96 30.50 9.03
C GLY A 91 6.31 30.03 10.32
N ILE A 92 6.37 30.86 11.37
CA ILE A 92 5.70 30.59 12.67
C ILE A 92 4.17 30.53 12.47
N GLY A 93 3.60 31.45 11.69
CA GLY A 93 2.17 31.49 11.41
C GLY A 93 1.70 30.25 10.63
N LEU A 94 2.47 29.83 9.62
CA LEU A 94 2.20 28.59 8.86
C LEU A 94 2.28 27.36 9.77
N GLN A 95 3.31 27.29 10.61
CA GLN A 95 3.45 26.21 11.58
C GLN A 95 2.32 26.18 12.59
N ALA A 96 1.91 27.33 13.11
CA ALA A 96 0.76 27.44 14.01
C ALA A 96 -0.57 27.08 13.33
N PHE A 97 -0.73 27.44 12.05
CA PHE A 97 -1.89 27.06 11.25
C PHE A 97 -1.95 25.55 11.01
N VAL A 98 -0.82 24.92 10.66
CA VAL A 98 -0.72 23.47 10.51
C VAL A 98 -1.03 22.77 11.83
N ILE A 99 -0.41 23.19 12.93
CA ILE A 99 -0.68 22.65 14.27
C ILE A 99 -2.17 22.79 14.64
N LYS A 100 -2.77 23.97 14.46
CA LYS A 100 -4.17 24.23 14.78
C LYS A 100 -5.14 23.35 13.98
N ASN A 101 -4.83 23.09 12.71
CA ASN A 101 -5.67 22.21 11.86
C ASN A 101 -5.44 20.73 12.14
N SER A 102 -4.24 20.34 12.58
CA SER A 102 -3.94 18.97 13.02
C SER A 102 -4.51 18.66 14.41
N LEU A 103 -4.60 19.66 15.30
CA LEU A 103 -5.16 19.53 16.65
C LEU A 103 -6.70 19.48 16.72
N ARG A 104 -7.40 19.43 15.59
CA ARG A 104 -8.84 19.11 15.59
C ARG A 104 -9.14 17.66 15.97
N VAL A 105 -8.12 16.82 16.05
CA VAL A 105 -8.21 15.48 16.67
C VAL A 105 -8.03 15.66 18.18
N SER A 106 -9.00 15.18 18.96
CA SER A 106 -8.97 15.28 20.43
C SER A 106 -7.68 14.68 20.99
N PRO A 107 -7.00 15.34 21.97
CA PRO A 107 -5.81 14.77 22.62
C PRO A 107 -6.03 13.39 23.27
N ALA A 108 -7.28 13.06 23.60
CA ALA A 108 -7.66 11.75 24.16
C ALA A 108 -7.66 10.61 23.13
N GLU A 109 -7.63 10.93 21.82
CA GLU A 109 -7.62 9.98 20.71
C GLU A 109 -6.24 9.81 20.05
N ILE A 110 -5.21 10.52 20.57
CA ILE A 110 -3.85 10.42 20.05
C ILE A 110 -3.21 9.17 20.66
N ASP A 111 -3.33 8.07 19.96
CA ASP A 111 -2.47 6.91 20.20
C ASP A 111 -1.01 7.32 19.95
N LEU A 112 -0.10 6.90 20.84
CA LEU A 112 1.33 7.20 20.78
C LEU A 112 2.03 6.70 19.52
N THR A 113 1.35 5.84 18.75
CA THR A 113 1.79 5.28 17.47
C THR A 113 1.21 6.02 16.26
N SER A 114 0.32 7.01 16.49
CA SER A 114 -0.38 7.68 15.39
C SER A 114 0.50 8.71 14.67
N PRO A 115 0.36 8.85 13.34
CA PRO A 115 1.04 9.86 12.54
C PRO A 115 0.82 11.29 13.01
N GLY A 116 -0.33 11.59 13.65
CA GLY A 116 -0.65 12.92 14.19
C GLY A 116 0.34 13.44 15.25
N ARG A 117 1.14 12.59 15.88
CA ARG A 117 2.20 12.99 16.79
C ARG A 117 3.43 13.53 16.08
N GLN A 118 3.68 13.07 14.85
CA GLN A 118 4.82 13.53 14.05
C GLN A 118 4.61 14.98 13.56
N VAL A 119 3.37 15.39 13.36
CA VAL A 119 3.00 16.74 12.92
C VAL A 119 3.26 17.81 14.00
N LEU A 120 3.47 17.42 15.27
CA LEU A 120 3.78 18.34 16.37
C LEU A 120 5.27 18.71 16.44
N GLY A 121 6.12 18.01 15.70
CA GLY A 121 7.56 18.25 15.65
C GLY A 121 7.94 19.43 14.73
N SER A 122 9.16 19.91 14.89
CA SER A 122 9.79 20.80 13.90
C SER A 122 10.09 19.99 12.64
N PRO A 123 9.72 20.46 11.42
CA PRO A 123 10.02 19.74 10.16
C PRO A 123 11.49 19.33 10.02
N LEU A 124 12.41 20.17 10.49
CA LEU A 124 13.83 19.88 10.45
C LEU A 124 14.23 18.84 11.51
N ALA A 125 13.67 18.91 12.72
CA ALA A 125 13.95 17.95 13.77
C ALA A 125 13.48 16.54 13.37
N GLU A 126 12.30 16.44 12.79
CA GLU A 126 11.75 15.17 12.26
C GLU A 126 12.62 14.61 11.14
N LEU A 127 13.06 15.45 10.19
CA LEU A 127 13.95 14.99 9.12
C LEU A 127 15.30 14.50 9.67
N ILE A 128 15.86 15.17 10.68
CA ILE A 128 17.09 14.75 11.36
C ILE A 128 16.87 13.41 12.08
N ASP A 129 15.74 13.24 12.75
CA ASP A 129 15.43 12.00 13.47
C ASP A 129 15.20 10.83 12.52
N VAL A 130 14.45 11.04 11.44
CA VAL A 130 14.27 10.06 10.36
C VAL A 130 15.61 9.66 9.75
N THR A 131 16.47 10.64 9.45
CA THR A 131 17.80 10.36 8.90
C THR A 131 18.65 9.54 9.87
N LYS A 132 18.63 9.89 11.17
CA LYS A 132 19.32 9.10 12.20
C LYS A 132 18.79 7.67 12.31
N LYS A 133 17.45 7.48 12.20
CA LYS A 133 16.83 6.15 12.21
C LYS A 133 17.32 5.33 11.03
N VAL A 134 17.26 5.85 9.81
CA VAL A 134 17.74 5.17 8.60
C VAL A 134 19.21 4.76 8.74
N PHE A 135 20.09 5.65 9.23
CA PHE A 135 21.51 5.31 9.46
C PHE A 135 21.75 4.31 10.60
N ARG A 136 20.89 4.26 11.63
CA ARG A 136 21.00 3.30 12.72
C ARG A 136 20.56 1.91 12.31
N GLU A 137 19.58 1.80 11.43
CA GLU A 137 19.03 0.51 10.97
C GLU A 137 20.02 -0.30 10.16
N HIS A 138 20.92 0.33 9.42
CA HIS A 138 22.02 -0.34 8.73
C HIS A 138 23.01 -1.08 9.68
N LYS A 139 22.86 -0.94 11.00
CA LYS A 139 23.73 -1.57 12.00
C LYS A 139 23.08 -2.74 12.76
N LYS A 140 21.81 -3.08 12.51
CA LYS A 140 21.08 -4.04 13.34
C LYS A 140 20.90 -5.42 12.70
N ASN A 141 21.96 -6.20 12.62
CA ASN A 141 21.88 -7.68 12.74
C ASN A 141 22.28 -8.08 14.17
N GLN A 142 21.60 -7.56 15.19
CA GLN A 142 21.89 -7.92 16.59
C GLN A 142 20.71 -8.72 17.16
N ALA A 143 21.02 -9.78 17.90
CA ALA A 143 20.06 -10.49 18.72
C ALA A 143 19.28 -9.50 19.60
N LEU A 144 17.99 -9.80 19.84
CA LEU A 144 17.14 -8.97 20.70
C LEU A 144 17.80 -8.80 22.07
N THR A 145 17.82 -7.57 22.54
CA THR A 145 18.34 -7.25 23.87
C THR A 145 17.41 -7.78 24.95
N GLU A 146 17.94 -8.00 26.15
CA GLU A 146 17.15 -8.40 27.31
C GLU A 146 16.01 -7.42 27.62
N ILE A 147 16.22 -6.12 27.37
CA ILE A 147 15.19 -5.08 27.55
C ILE A 147 14.04 -5.29 26.53
N GLU A 148 14.36 -5.60 25.28
CA GLU A 148 13.34 -5.83 24.23
C GLU A 148 12.56 -7.12 24.52
N LEU A 149 13.22 -8.18 24.97
CA LEU A 149 12.58 -9.44 25.38
C LEU A 149 11.67 -9.24 26.59
N ASN A 150 12.12 -8.52 27.61
CA ASN A 150 11.33 -8.21 28.80
C ASN A 150 10.14 -7.31 28.45
N THR A 151 10.32 -6.39 27.50
CA THR A 151 9.23 -5.56 27.01
C THR A 151 8.18 -6.41 26.28
N ALA A 152 8.60 -7.31 25.38
CA ALA A 152 7.72 -8.25 24.70
C ALA A 152 6.95 -9.12 25.70
N ALA A 153 7.63 -9.66 26.72
CA ALA A 153 7.02 -10.48 27.76
C ALA A 153 5.94 -9.73 28.57
N ARG A 154 6.11 -8.43 28.81
CA ARG A 154 5.09 -7.59 29.49
C ARG A 154 3.79 -7.46 28.69
N PHE A 155 3.85 -7.62 27.37
CA PHE A 155 2.70 -7.68 26.48
C PHE A 155 2.23 -9.13 26.22
N GLY A 156 2.69 -10.12 27.01
CA GLY A 156 2.35 -11.52 26.82
C GLY A 156 3.00 -12.17 25.60
N ILE A 157 4.01 -11.53 25.01
CA ILE A 157 4.74 -12.01 23.85
C ILE A 157 5.94 -12.82 24.31
N SER A 158 5.91 -14.14 24.11
CA SER A 158 7.07 -15.02 24.32
C SER A 158 7.84 -15.18 23.01
N ILE A 159 9.15 -14.94 23.03
CA ILE A 159 10.02 -15.08 21.85
C ILE A 159 11.10 -16.12 22.17
N ASP A 160 11.09 -17.24 21.44
CA ASP A 160 12.20 -18.19 21.44
C ASP A 160 13.23 -17.79 20.39
N GLN A 161 14.31 -17.17 20.81
CA GLN A 161 15.38 -16.70 19.90
C GLN A 161 16.11 -17.84 19.17
N ASN A 162 15.99 -19.09 19.64
CA ASN A 162 16.62 -20.26 19.02
C ASN A 162 15.69 -20.96 18.02
N ALA A 163 14.41 -20.58 17.96
CA ALA A 163 13.49 -21.12 16.98
C ALA A 163 13.83 -20.64 15.57
N GLN A 164 13.65 -21.50 14.57
CA GLN A 164 13.83 -21.13 13.17
C GLN A 164 12.93 -19.93 12.78
N PHE A 165 11.74 -19.86 13.37
CA PHE A 165 10.75 -18.80 13.18
C PHE A 165 10.28 -18.28 14.55
N PRO A 166 11.08 -17.43 15.23
CA PRO A 166 10.84 -17.03 16.62
C PRO A 166 9.56 -16.19 16.82
N LEU A 167 8.99 -15.64 15.76
CA LEU A 167 7.77 -14.83 15.81
C LEU A 167 6.51 -15.63 15.47
N ILE A 168 6.64 -16.87 14.98
CA ILE A 168 5.47 -17.73 14.78
C ILE A 168 4.94 -18.16 16.14
N LYS A 169 3.68 -17.84 16.38
CA LYS A 169 2.96 -18.24 17.59
C LYS A 169 1.97 -19.33 17.25
N PRO A 170 1.81 -20.33 18.15
CA PRO A 170 0.70 -21.24 18.02
C PRO A 170 -0.60 -20.45 18.10
N ASN A 171 -1.54 -20.77 17.21
CA ASN A 171 -2.87 -20.19 17.26
C ASN A 171 -3.54 -20.58 18.59
N ILE A 172 -3.75 -19.60 19.47
CA ILE A 172 -4.41 -19.80 20.77
C ILE A 172 -5.94 -19.79 20.65
N TYR A 173 -6.45 -19.39 19.52
CA TYR A 173 -7.89 -19.47 19.24
C TYR A 173 -8.23 -20.90 18.84
N THR A 174 -9.01 -21.53 19.69
CA THR A 174 -9.72 -22.81 19.57
C THR A 174 -9.47 -23.62 18.29
N SER A 175 -9.33 -24.92 18.44
CA SER A 175 -9.19 -25.88 17.35
C SER A 175 -9.96 -25.41 16.11
N PRO A 176 -9.33 -25.32 14.93
CA PRO A 176 -10.07 -25.04 13.72
C PRO A 176 -11.27 -26.01 13.67
N PRO A 177 -12.43 -25.58 13.18
CA PRO A 177 -13.55 -26.49 13.01
C PRO A 177 -13.02 -27.72 12.26
N PRO A 178 -13.46 -28.94 12.63
CA PRO A 178 -12.97 -30.15 12.01
C PRO A 178 -13.11 -30.00 10.51
N LEU A 179 -11.99 -30.14 9.80
CA LEU A 179 -11.98 -30.11 8.34
C LEU A 179 -12.91 -31.23 7.89
N GLU A 180 -14.01 -30.89 7.22
CA GLU A 180 -14.88 -31.87 6.62
C GLU A 180 -14.10 -32.63 5.56
N VAL A 181 -13.93 -33.91 5.79
CA VAL A 181 -13.30 -34.83 4.85
C VAL A 181 -14.35 -35.23 3.81
N ASP A 182 -14.11 -34.91 2.56
CA ASP A 182 -14.97 -35.37 1.47
C ASP A 182 -14.90 -36.90 1.35
N GLY A 183 -15.98 -37.58 1.72
CA GLY A 183 -16.23 -38.97 1.39
C GLY A 183 -15.43 -40.04 2.14
N GLU A 184 -15.65 -41.27 1.80
CA GLU A 184 -15.09 -42.49 2.41
C GLU A 184 -13.56 -42.65 2.29
N SER A 185 -12.88 -41.82 1.47
CA SER A 185 -11.43 -41.92 1.20
C SER A 185 -10.54 -41.18 2.17
N GLY A 186 -11.07 -40.31 3.02
CA GLY A 186 -10.28 -39.53 3.96
C GLY A 186 -9.31 -38.51 3.32
N SER A 187 -9.42 -38.24 2.04
CA SER A 187 -8.57 -37.27 1.34
C SER A 187 -9.25 -35.89 1.28
N PHE A 188 -8.51 -34.85 1.60
CA PHE A 188 -8.97 -33.46 1.43
C PHE A 188 -9.01 -33.10 -0.04
N ARG A 189 -10.11 -32.53 -0.51
CA ARG A 189 -10.17 -31.92 -1.83
C ARG A 189 -9.27 -30.68 -1.83
N LYS A 190 -8.33 -30.62 -2.75
CA LYS A 190 -7.48 -29.44 -2.98
C LYS A 190 -8.17 -28.51 -3.96
N TYR A 191 -8.37 -27.27 -3.58
CA TYR A 191 -8.90 -26.22 -4.43
C TYR A 191 -7.76 -25.36 -4.94
N ASN A 192 -7.86 -24.89 -6.17
CA ASN A 192 -7.05 -23.78 -6.64
C ASN A 192 -7.40 -22.51 -5.82
N VAL A 193 -6.49 -21.57 -5.75
CA VAL A 193 -6.71 -20.30 -5.06
C VAL A 193 -6.27 -19.16 -5.98
N ILE A 194 -7.15 -18.19 -6.18
CA ILE A 194 -6.84 -16.91 -6.83
C ILE A 194 -7.09 -15.79 -5.84
N VAL A 195 -6.06 -14.98 -5.58
CA VAL A 195 -6.14 -13.81 -4.69
C VAL A 195 -5.94 -12.54 -5.52
N LEU A 196 -6.93 -11.67 -5.56
CA LEU A 196 -6.83 -10.35 -6.16
C LEU A 196 -6.49 -9.35 -5.06
N LEU A 197 -5.23 -8.91 -5.03
CA LEU A 197 -4.73 -7.89 -4.13
C LEU A 197 -4.78 -6.54 -4.85
N SER A 198 -5.74 -5.70 -4.49
CA SER A 198 -5.83 -4.35 -5.06
C SER A 198 -4.83 -3.42 -4.39
N GLU A 199 -4.16 -2.59 -5.15
CA GLU A 199 -3.35 -1.50 -4.60
C GLU A 199 -4.24 -0.48 -3.88
N GLY A 200 -3.99 -0.24 -2.59
CA GLY A 200 -4.54 0.87 -1.83
C GLY A 200 -6.06 1.03 -1.91
N LEU A 201 -6.85 -0.04 -1.73
CA LEU A 201 -8.31 0.00 -1.87
C LEU A 201 -9.02 0.02 -0.52
N SER A 202 -9.91 0.98 -0.32
CA SER A 202 -10.74 1.10 0.88
C SER A 202 -12.16 0.60 0.64
N SER A 203 -12.68 -0.18 1.58
CA SER A 203 -14.09 -0.62 1.56
C SER A 203 -15.09 0.53 1.77
N ARG A 204 -14.66 1.68 2.28
CA ARG A 204 -15.51 2.85 2.60
C ARG A 204 -16.29 3.41 1.44
N VAL A 205 -15.82 3.21 0.22
CA VAL A 205 -16.46 3.71 -1.00
C VAL A 205 -17.07 2.60 -1.86
N MET A 206 -16.90 1.34 -1.49
CA MET A 206 -17.35 0.18 -2.29
C MET A 206 -18.78 -0.24 -1.91
N GLN A 207 -19.61 -0.54 -2.91
CA GLN A 207 -21.02 -0.83 -2.73
C GLN A 207 -21.35 -1.95 -1.74
N PRO A 208 -20.63 -3.08 -1.65
CA PRO A 208 -20.93 -4.09 -0.63
C PRO A 208 -20.86 -3.56 0.82
N TYR A 209 -20.12 -2.45 1.05
CA TYR A 209 -19.85 -1.89 2.37
C TYR A 209 -20.44 -0.48 2.58
N SER A 210 -20.69 0.28 1.50
CA SER A 210 -21.16 1.67 1.55
C SER A 210 -22.11 1.96 0.41
N GLN A 211 -23.09 2.82 0.67
CA GLN A 211 -24.05 3.30 -0.34
C GLN A 211 -23.76 4.74 -0.79
N ASP A 212 -22.63 5.33 -0.38
CA ASP A 212 -22.32 6.74 -0.66
C ASP A 212 -22.09 7.01 -2.15
N TYR A 213 -21.63 5.99 -2.89
CA TYR A 213 -21.30 6.10 -4.32
C TYR A 213 -22.02 5.03 -5.15
N PRO A 214 -23.35 5.18 -5.39
CA PRO A 214 -24.13 4.19 -6.13
C PRO A 214 -23.58 3.96 -7.55
N GLY A 215 -23.39 2.70 -7.93
CA GLY A 215 -22.86 2.32 -9.24
C GLY A 215 -21.34 2.47 -9.37
N LEU A 216 -20.60 2.70 -8.27
CA LEU A 216 -19.15 2.77 -8.30
C LEU A 216 -18.52 1.40 -8.53
N THR A 217 -18.97 0.37 -7.79
CA THR A 217 -18.41 -0.99 -7.87
C THR A 217 -19.50 -2.05 -8.13
N PRO A 218 -20.24 -1.97 -9.26
CA PRO A 218 -21.37 -2.85 -9.53
C PRO A 218 -20.97 -4.32 -9.71
N ASN A 219 -19.77 -4.61 -10.24
CA ASN A 219 -19.31 -5.99 -10.44
C ASN A 219 -18.91 -6.66 -9.12
N VAL A 220 -18.25 -5.91 -8.21
CA VAL A 220 -17.95 -6.40 -6.85
C VAL A 220 -19.23 -6.55 -6.04
N ASP A 221 -20.23 -5.67 -6.21
CA ASP A 221 -21.55 -5.83 -5.59
C ASP A 221 -22.25 -7.10 -6.08
N ASP A 222 -22.20 -7.39 -7.37
CA ASP A 222 -22.74 -8.64 -7.92
C ASP A 222 -21.99 -9.86 -7.39
N PHE A 223 -20.67 -9.81 -7.32
CA PHE A 223 -19.82 -10.86 -6.74
C PHE A 223 -20.17 -11.13 -5.28
N SER A 224 -20.43 -10.10 -4.48
CA SER A 224 -20.79 -10.20 -3.07
C SER A 224 -22.04 -11.07 -2.82
N ARG A 225 -22.91 -11.21 -3.82
CA ARG A 225 -24.11 -12.07 -3.73
C ARG A 225 -23.78 -13.56 -3.71
N THR A 226 -22.63 -13.94 -4.24
CA THR A 226 -22.15 -15.32 -4.29
C THR A 226 -20.96 -15.57 -3.37
N ALA A 227 -20.37 -14.53 -2.81
CA ALA A 227 -19.24 -14.56 -1.91
C ALA A 227 -19.63 -14.19 -0.47
N MET A 228 -18.81 -14.54 0.49
CA MET A 228 -18.86 -14.01 1.84
C MET A 228 -18.23 -12.61 1.82
N THR A 229 -18.96 -11.61 2.33
CA THR A 229 -18.43 -10.27 2.59
C THR A 229 -17.99 -10.19 4.04
N VAL A 230 -16.76 -9.74 4.27
CA VAL A 230 -16.17 -9.63 5.61
C VAL A 230 -16.16 -8.19 6.06
N ASP A 231 -16.91 -7.89 7.13
CA ASP A 231 -16.96 -6.59 7.76
C ASP A 231 -15.86 -6.44 8.84
N ASN A 232 -15.53 -5.21 9.21
CA ASN A 232 -14.57 -4.89 10.26
C ASN A 232 -13.19 -5.54 10.05
N TYR A 233 -12.75 -5.60 8.80
CA TYR A 233 -11.44 -6.07 8.39
C TYR A 233 -10.54 -4.87 8.04
N PHE A 234 -9.34 -4.82 8.60
CA PHE A 234 -8.46 -3.66 8.56
C PHE A 234 -7.08 -3.99 7.99
N ASN A 235 -6.40 -3.02 7.42
CA ASN A 235 -4.98 -3.15 7.17
C ASN A 235 -4.19 -3.02 8.49
N HIS A 236 -3.10 -3.77 8.62
CA HIS A 236 -2.19 -3.68 9.77
C HIS A 236 -1.15 -2.57 9.61
N THR A 237 -0.89 -2.14 8.37
CA THR A 237 0.12 -1.16 7.99
C THR A 237 -0.23 -0.53 6.65
N PHE A 238 0.59 0.40 6.18
CA PHE A 238 0.52 0.92 4.81
C PHE A 238 1.90 0.88 4.15
N SER A 239 1.89 1.16 2.88
CA SER A 239 2.77 0.93 1.77
C SER A 239 2.75 -0.51 1.28
N THR A 240 2.78 -0.59 -0.03
CA THR A 240 2.59 -1.77 -0.86
C THR A 240 3.35 -2.99 -0.37
N TYR A 241 4.67 -2.91 -0.25
CA TYR A 241 5.45 -4.11 0.07
C TYR A 241 5.21 -4.63 1.49
N ARG A 242 4.84 -3.76 2.44
CA ARG A 242 4.46 -4.19 3.80
C ARG A 242 3.08 -4.84 3.80
N GLY A 243 2.15 -4.26 3.05
CA GLY A 243 0.82 -4.83 2.85
C GLY A 243 0.90 -6.20 2.18
N LEU A 244 1.67 -6.32 1.10
CA LEU A 244 1.91 -7.59 0.40
C LEU A 244 2.54 -8.64 1.32
N HIS A 245 3.54 -8.25 2.13
CA HIS A 245 4.11 -9.15 3.13
C HIS A 245 3.10 -9.58 4.20
N GLY A 246 2.32 -8.65 4.72
CA GLY A 246 1.27 -8.96 5.70
C GLY A 246 0.27 -9.96 5.16
N GLN A 247 -0.26 -9.72 3.98
CA GLN A 247 -1.22 -10.59 3.31
C GLN A 247 -0.64 -11.97 2.96
N THR A 248 0.65 -12.04 2.60
CA THR A 248 1.27 -13.27 2.11
C THR A 248 1.94 -14.07 3.23
N CYS A 249 2.46 -13.41 4.26
CA CYS A 249 3.31 -14.02 5.28
C CYS A 249 2.78 -13.88 6.71
N SER A 250 1.61 -13.25 6.91
CA SER A 250 1.03 -13.00 8.24
C SER A 250 2.04 -12.36 9.20
N PHE A 251 2.74 -11.33 8.72
CA PHE A 251 3.88 -10.75 9.41
C PHE A 251 3.74 -9.23 9.59
N TYR A 252 3.94 -8.77 10.81
CA TYR A 252 3.96 -7.34 11.10
C TYR A 252 5.35 -6.75 10.79
N VAL A 253 5.47 -6.10 9.66
CA VAL A 253 6.73 -5.49 9.23
C VAL A 253 7.02 -4.25 10.08
N TYR A 254 8.16 -4.25 10.79
CA TYR A 254 8.60 -3.11 11.59
C TYR A 254 8.84 -1.86 10.73
N PHE A 255 8.50 -0.68 11.25
CA PHE A 255 8.59 0.61 10.56
C PHE A 255 10.00 1.05 10.11
N GLY A 256 11.00 0.28 10.40
CA GLY A 256 12.41 0.64 10.28
C GLY A 256 13.09 0.34 8.97
N GLY A 257 12.57 -0.44 8.07
CA GLY A 257 13.28 -0.52 6.85
C GLY A 257 13.25 -1.79 6.01
N GLY A 258 13.62 -1.63 4.73
CA GLY A 258 13.83 -2.70 3.77
C GLY A 258 14.89 -3.73 4.20
N SER A 259 15.90 -3.31 4.95
CA SER A 259 17.02 -4.19 5.36
C SER A 259 16.63 -5.33 6.32
N VAL A 260 15.56 -5.17 7.12
CA VAL A 260 15.05 -6.26 7.98
C VAL A 260 14.35 -7.32 7.14
N ILE A 261 13.67 -6.91 6.07
CA ILE A 261 13.09 -7.83 5.09
C ILE A 261 14.18 -8.63 4.41
N ASP A 262 15.34 -8.00 4.17
CA ASP A 262 16.46 -8.60 3.44
C ASP A 262 17.18 -9.73 4.18
N SER A 263 17.08 -9.79 5.49
CA SER A 263 17.85 -10.74 6.32
C SER A 263 17.00 -11.80 7.05
N ALA A 264 15.67 -11.68 7.03
CA ALA A 264 14.78 -12.59 7.76
C ALA A 264 14.30 -13.75 6.88
N SER A 265 14.15 -14.92 7.48
CA SER A 265 13.47 -16.07 6.89
C SER A 265 11.99 -16.02 7.27
N TYR A 266 11.12 -16.10 6.27
CA TYR A 266 9.66 -16.08 6.44
C TYR A 266 9.07 -17.45 6.16
N SER A 267 7.95 -17.77 6.80
CA SER A 267 7.08 -18.88 6.39
C SER A 267 5.80 -18.28 5.82
N CYS A 268 5.75 -18.18 4.51
CA CYS A 268 4.67 -17.52 3.80
C CYS A 268 3.70 -18.54 3.18
N ILE A 269 2.53 -18.09 2.76
CA ILE A 269 1.51 -18.93 2.14
C ILE A 269 2.05 -19.75 0.97
N PRO A 270 2.86 -19.19 0.01
CA PRO A 270 3.41 -19.98 -1.08
C PRO A 270 4.26 -21.16 -0.63
N ASP A 271 5.14 -20.94 0.38
CA ASP A 271 5.98 -22.03 0.94
C ASP A 271 5.16 -23.13 1.62
N ILE A 272 4.10 -22.74 2.34
CA ILE A 272 3.20 -23.68 3.00
C ILE A 272 2.47 -24.50 1.94
N LEU A 273 1.89 -23.85 0.95
CA LEU A 273 1.12 -24.50 -0.12
C LEU A 273 2.00 -25.40 -1.01
N ARG A 274 3.25 -25.01 -1.29
CA ARG A 274 4.21 -25.85 -2.04
C ARG A 274 4.45 -27.19 -1.34
N ARG A 275 4.53 -27.22 0.01
CA ARG A 275 4.65 -28.48 0.77
C ARG A 275 3.42 -29.38 0.62
N HIS A 276 2.30 -28.82 0.17
CA HIS A 276 1.07 -29.54 -0.13
C HIS A 276 0.87 -29.80 -1.64
N GLY A 277 1.90 -29.54 -2.46
CA GLY A 277 1.89 -29.83 -3.90
C GLY A 277 1.18 -28.75 -4.73
N TYR A 278 1.13 -27.50 -4.27
CA TYR A 278 0.67 -26.37 -5.07
C TYR A 278 1.82 -25.79 -5.89
N VAL A 279 1.48 -25.26 -7.06
CA VAL A 279 2.34 -24.36 -7.82
C VAL A 279 1.87 -22.94 -7.62
N SER A 280 2.78 -22.02 -7.27
CA SER A 280 2.45 -20.65 -6.92
C SER A 280 2.99 -19.64 -7.90
N SER A 281 2.16 -18.67 -8.31
CA SER A 281 2.57 -17.58 -9.20
C SER A 281 2.06 -16.23 -8.71
N PHE A 282 2.91 -15.22 -8.81
CA PHE A 282 2.57 -13.84 -8.53
C PHE A 282 2.55 -13.03 -9.82
N PHE A 283 1.46 -12.31 -10.06
CA PHE A 283 1.24 -11.48 -11.24
C PHE A 283 1.10 -10.03 -10.80
N TYR A 284 1.84 -9.13 -11.41
CA TYR A 284 1.69 -7.70 -11.10
C TYR A 284 1.82 -6.83 -12.35
N SER A 285 1.13 -5.70 -12.34
CA SER A 285 1.00 -4.85 -13.53
C SER A 285 2.22 -3.98 -13.82
N GLN A 286 3.07 -3.69 -12.82
CA GLN A 286 4.25 -2.84 -12.99
C GLN A 286 5.37 -3.54 -13.77
N TYR A 287 6.26 -2.74 -14.36
CA TYR A 287 7.52 -3.25 -14.94
C TYR A 287 8.55 -3.44 -13.82
N ASN A 288 9.28 -4.55 -13.85
CA ASN A 288 10.24 -4.90 -12.81
C ASN A 288 11.31 -3.83 -12.60
N GLU A 289 11.76 -3.15 -13.67
CA GLU A 289 12.76 -2.07 -13.57
C GLU A 289 12.27 -0.87 -12.75
N ARG A 290 10.96 -0.81 -12.43
CA ARG A 290 10.31 0.29 -11.69
C ARG A 290 9.95 -0.04 -10.25
N THR A 291 10.23 -1.27 -9.79
CA THR A 291 9.79 -1.76 -8.48
C THR A 291 10.73 -2.84 -7.93
N GLN A 292 10.61 -3.13 -6.64
CA GLN A 292 11.31 -4.23 -5.96
C GLN A 292 10.36 -5.41 -5.62
N ILE A 293 9.19 -5.46 -6.26
CA ILE A 293 8.16 -6.47 -5.96
C ILE A 293 8.68 -7.87 -6.25
N ASP A 294 9.45 -8.07 -7.33
CA ASP A 294 10.06 -9.35 -7.67
C ASP A 294 10.87 -9.93 -6.52
N GLU A 295 11.80 -9.14 -5.96
CA GLU A 295 12.66 -9.58 -4.87
C GLU A 295 11.85 -9.97 -3.63
N ILE A 296 10.80 -9.20 -3.35
CA ILE A 296 9.92 -9.41 -2.20
C ILE A 296 9.11 -10.69 -2.36
N MET A 297 8.51 -10.90 -3.52
CA MET A 297 7.65 -12.06 -3.77
C MET A 297 8.47 -13.34 -3.98
N GLN A 298 9.68 -13.22 -4.53
CA GLN A 298 10.62 -14.34 -4.60
C GLN A 298 11.01 -14.82 -3.19
N ARG A 299 11.25 -13.89 -2.26
CA ARG A 299 11.53 -14.21 -0.85
C ARG A 299 10.31 -14.75 -0.11
N ALA A 300 9.10 -14.32 -0.49
CA ALA A 300 7.86 -14.90 0.00
C ALA A 300 7.62 -16.33 -0.50
N GLY A 301 8.46 -16.83 -1.42
CA GLY A 301 8.48 -18.21 -1.86
C GLY A 301 7.59 -18.51 -3.05
N PHE A 302 7.15 -17.54 -3.86
CA PHE A 302 6.47 -17.82 -5.11
C PHE A 302 7.40 -18.55 -6.09
N ASP A 303 6.85 -19.55 -6.79
CA ASP A 303 7.60 -20.36 -7.76
C ASP A 303 7.84 -19.60 -9.08
N SER A 304 6.89 -18.74 -9.46
CA SER A 304 6.98 -17.90 -10.65
C SER A 304 6.46 -16.49 -10.38
N ILE A 305 7.08 -15.49 -11.03
CA ILE A 305 6.69 -14.09 -10.91
C ILE A 305 6.61 -13.50 -12.31
N TYR A 306 5.48 -12.86 -12.62
CA TYR A 306 5.17 -12.27 -13.92
C TYR A 306 4.89 -10.78 -13.75
N ASP A 307 5.82 -9.96 -14.21
CA ASP A 307 5.65 -8.51 -14.24
C ASP A 307 4.83 -8.05 -15.46
N GLY A 308 4.50 -6.76 -15.50
CA GLY A 308 3.72 -6.17 -16.59
C GLY A 308 4.37 -6.34 -17.96
N LYS A 309 5.71 -6.42 -18.05
CA LYS A 309 6.42 -6.61 -19.30
C LYS A 309 6.23 -8.04 -19.83
N HIS A 310 6.49 -9.05 -19.00
CA HIS A 310 6.27 -10.45 -19.36
C HIS A 310 4.82 -10.68 -19.79
N LEU A 311 3.87 -10.14 -19.02
CA LEU A 311 2.44 -10.28 -19.32
C LEU A 311 2.05 -9.57 -20.62
N GLY A 312 2.63 -8.37 -20.88
CA GLY A 312 2.40 -7.65 -22.12
C GLY A 312 2.95 -8.38 -23.35
N ASP A 313 4.19 -8.86 -23.27
CA ASP A 313 4.87 -9.55 -24.36
C ASP A 313 4.18 -10.88 -24.71
N ASP A 314 3.71 -11.62 -23.69
CA ASP A 314 3.11 -12.95 -23.88
C ASP A 314 1.65 -12.92 -24.32
N TYR A 315 0.85 -11.94 -23.86
CA TYR A 315 -0.61 -12.01 -23.98
C TYR A 315 -1.27 -10.79 -24.63
N LEU A 316 -0.53 -9.70 -24.91
CA LEU A 316 -1.08 -8.50 -25.52
C LEU A 316 -0.46 -8.24 -26.91
N SER A 317 -1.22 -7.59 -27.79
CA SER A 317 -0.68 -7.08 -29.06
C SER A 317 0.20 -5.85 -28.81
N SER A 318 1.14 -5.56 -29.70
CA SER A 318 2.12 -4.45 -29.59
C SER A 318 1.53 -3.04 -29.52
N GLU A 319 0.23 -2.86 -29.70
CA GLU A 319 -0.47 -1.56 -29.64
C GLU A 319 -1.12 -1.29 -28.27
N ALA A 320 -0.73 -2.00 -27.24
CA ALA A 320 -1.30 -1.85 -25.92
C ALA A 320 -0.96 -0.47 -25.31
N ALA A 321 -1.97 0.25 -24.79
CA ALA A 321 -1.79 1.50 -24.04
C ALA A 321 -1.14 1.20 -22.70
N ASN A 322 0.13 1.45 -22.53
CA ASN A 322 0.87 1.20 -21.31
C ASN A 322 0.93 2.47 -20.45
N LEU A 323 0.85 2.30 -19.15
CA LEU A 323 1.32 3.33 -18.23
C LEU A 323 2.84 3.42 -18.32
N GLU A 324 3.40 4.57 -17.99
CA GLU A 324 4.87 4.77 -17.95
C GLU A 324 5.59 3.73 -17.08
N ILE A 325 4.88 3.16 -16.10
CA ILE A 325 5.43 2.24 -15.09
C ILE A 325 4.92 0.81 -15.20
N GLY A 326 4.03 0.51 -16.14
CA GLY A 326 3.41 -0.81 -16.25
C GLY A 326 2.19 -0.84 -17.18
N LEU A 327 1.44 -1.90 -17.08
CA LEU A 327 0.17 -2.09 -17.78
C LEU A 327 -0.96 -1.32 -17.06
N SER A 328 -1.92 -0.79 -17.80
CA SER A 328 -3.19 -0.35 -17.24
C SER A 328 -3.95 -1.53 -16.63
N ASP A 329 -4.91 -1.27 -15.74
CA ASP A 329 -5.73 -2.33 -15.14
C ASP A 329 -6.50 -3.12 -16.21
N GLN A 330 -6.97 -2.46 -17.28
CA GLN A 330 -7.64 -3.11 -18.42
C GLN A 330 -6.72 -4.12 -19.13
N GLN A 331 -5.48 -3.73 -19.37
CA GLN A 331 -4.50 -4.58 -20.03
C GLN A 331 -4.00 -5.68 -19.12
N PHE A 332 -3.71 -5.37 -17.87
CA PHE A 332 -3.27 -6.33 -16.87
C PHE A 332 -4.28 -7.48 -16.74
N MET A 333 -5.56 -7.15 -16.59
CA MET A 333 -6.59 -8.17 -16.46
C MET A 333 -6.78 -8.97 -17.75
N LYS A 334 -6.71 -8.32 -18.91
CA LYS A 334 -6.74 -9.01 -20.20
C LYS A 334 -5.60 -10.00 -20.35
N ALA A 335 -4.39 -9.61 -19.96
CA ALA A 335 -3.21 -10.49 -20.01
C ALA A 335 -3.35 -11.66 -19.03
N PHE A 336 -3.82 -11.43 -17.82
CA PHE A 336 -4.07 -12.50 -16.85
C PHE A 336 -5.13 -13.49 -17.31
N ILE A 337 -6.23 -13.02 -17.91
CA ILE A 337 -7.22 -13.92 -18.54
C ILE A 337 -6.59 -14.72 -19.69
N GLY A 338 -5.70 -14.10 -20.46
CA GLY A 338 -4.91 -14.77 -21.49
C GLY A 338 -4.04 -15.90 -20.92
N HIS A 339 -3.39 -15.63 -19.78
CA HIS A 339 -2.60 -16.65 -19.06
C HIS A 339 -3.48 -17.84 -18.61
N LEU A 340 -4.63 -17.57 -17.99
CA LEU A 340 -5.56 -18.62 -17.57
C LEU A 340 -6.04 -19.49 -18.77
N LYS A 341 -6.37 -18.87 -19.90
CA LYS A 341 -6.74 -19.59 -21.13
C LYS A 341 -5.62 -20.45 -21.69
N SER A 342 -4.38 -19.96 -21.62
CA SER A 342 -3.20 -20.74 -22.01
C SER A 342 -3.01 -21.97 -21.12
N ALA A 343 -3.20 -21.80 -19.81
CA ALA A 343 -3.14 -22.88 -18.83
C ALA A 343 -4.25 -23.94 -19.05
N GLU A 344 -5.48 -23.54 -19.46
CA GLU A 344 -6.55 -24.47 -19.82
C GLU A 344 -6.12 -25.44 -20.94
N THR A 345 -5.40 -24.93 -21.92
CA THR A 345 -4.92 -25.75 -23.04
C THR A 345 -3.79 -26.70 -22.62
N THR A 346 -2.98 -26.29 -21.64
CA THR A 346 -1.85 -27.07 -21.13
C THR A 346 -2.31 -28.17 -20.16
N GLN A 347 -3.27 -27.87 -19.27
CA GLN A 347 -3.85 -28.85 -18.33
C GLN A 347 -4.55 -30.05 -19.05
N LYS A 348 -5.03 -29.86 -20.26
CA LYS A 348 -5.53 -31.01 -21.09
C LYS A 348 -4.48 -32.06 -21.35
N HIS A 349 -3.22 -31.81 -21.02
CA HIS A 349 -2.09 -32.71 -21.19
C HIS A 349 -1.51 -33.37 -19.92
N GLY A 350 -2.17 -33.22 -18.74
CA GLY A 350 -1.91 -34.09 -17.60
C GLY A 350 -1.30 -33.49 -16.33
N ASP A 351 -1.06 -32.19 -16.25
CA ASP A 351 -0.65 -31.53 -14.98
C ASP A 351 -1.88 -31.10 -14.17
N ASN A 352 -2.25 -31.91 -13.19
CA ASN A 352 -3.40 -31.70 -12.28
C ASN A 352 -3.00 -31.05 -10.94
N ASP A 353 -1.84 -30.41 -10.86
CA ASP A 353 -1.42 -29.80 -9.61
C ASP A 353 -2.25 -28.56 -9.31
N PRO A 354 -2.73 -28.40 -8.07
CA PRO A 354 -3.49 -27.21 -7.66
C PRO A 354 -2.56 -25.98 -7.70
N PHE A 355 -3.11 -24.84 -8.08
CA PHE A 355 -2.34 -23.60 -8.15
C PHE A 355 -2.79 -22.58 -7.07
N TYR A 356 -1.83 -21.72 -6.71
CA TYR A 356 -2.04 -20.51 -5.92
C TYR A 356 -1.56 -19.30 -6.72
N PHE A 357 -2.48 -18.50 -7.22
CA PHE A 357 -2.20 -17.29 -7.98
C PHE A 357 -2.56 -16.05 -7.19
N SER A 358 -1.65 -15.11 -7.14
CA SER A 358 -1.89 -13.81 -6.51
C SER A 358 -1.64 -12.69 -7.52
N LEU A 359 -2.58 -11.76 -7.64
CA LEU A 359 -2.56 -10.65 -8.59
C LEU A 359 -2.42 -9.33 -7.85
N TYR A 360 -1.66 -8.39 -8.41
CA TYR A 360 -1.48 -7.07 -7.86
C TYR A 360 -1.48 -6.01 -8.96
N ASN A 361 -2.39 -5.03 -8.87
CA ASN A 361 -2.49 -3.91 -9.81
C ASN A 361 -1.75 -2.66 -9.28
N ILE A 362 -1.67 -1.58 -10.08
CA ILE A 362 -1.05 -0.32 -9.67
C ILE A 362 -1.92 0.92 -9.95
N GLU A 363 -2.93 0.82 -10.81
CA GLU A 363 -3.66 2.01 -11.26
C GLU A 363 -4.48 2.66 -10.13
N THR A 364 -4.91 1.89 -9.14
CA THR A 364 -5.61 2.37 -7.96
C THR A 364 -4.70 3.06 -6.93
N HIS A 365 -3.37 3.13 -7.15
CA HIS A 365 -2.42 3.81 -6.26
C HIS A 365 -2.79 5.28 -6.03
N ALA A 366 -2.55 5.79 -4.82
CA ALA A 366 -2.78 7.18 -4.47
C ALA A 366 -2.07 8.15 -5.43
N LEU A 367 -2.72 9.27 -5.73
CA LEU A 367 -2.21 10.32 -6.62
C LEU A 367 -2.04 9.90 -8.10
N ARG A 368 -2.50 8.73 -8.50
CA ARG A 368 -2.50 8.31 -9.90
C ARG A 368 -3.82 8.66 -10.57
N HIS A 369 -3.70 9.12 -11.81
CA HIS A 369 -4.86 9.31 -12.68
C HIS A 369 -5.12 8.01 -13.46
N PRO A 370 -6.38 7.72 -13.75
CA PRO A 370 -6.73 6.54 -14.52
C PRO A 370 -6.16 6.63 -15.95
N ALA A 371 -5.80 5.46 -16.51
CA ALA A 371 -5.30 5.33 -17.86
C ALA A 371 -6.29 5.83 -18.93
N GLU A 372 -5.85 5.98 -20.18
CA GLU A 372 -6.71 6.44 -21.27
C GLU A 372 -7.83 5.44 -21.60
N ASP A 373 -7.56 4.15 -21.45
CA ASP A 373 -8.51 3.05 -21.66
C ASP A 373 -9.42 2.78 -20.46
N ALA A 374 -9.26 3.54 -19.36
CA ALA A 374 -10.01 3.33 -18.14
C ALA A 374 -11.49 3.69 -18.26
N LYS A 375 -12.36 2.89 -17.65
CA LYS A 375 -13.77 3.21 -17.42
C LYS A 375 -13.90 4.30 -16.38
N ARG A 376 -14.71 5.32 -16.66
CA ARG A 376 -14.93 6.47 -15.78
C ARG A 376 -16.24 6.35 -15.02
N TYR A 377 -16.19 6.68 -13.73
CA TYR A 377 -17.39 6.77 -12.91
C TYR A 377 -18.24 7.98 -13.29
N GLN A 378 -19.54 7.79 -13.50
CA GLN A 378 -20.42 8.86 -13.97
C GLN A 378 -21.10 9.66 -12.84
N GLY A 379 -20.81 9.34 -11.58
CA GLY A 379 -21.43 10.01 -10.43
C GLY A 379 -20.75 11.31 -10.05
N VAL A 380 -19.62 11.21 -9.35
CA VAL A 380 -18.84 12.35 -8.84
C VAL A 380 -17.56 12.47 -9.66
N ASN A 381 -17.21 13.68 -10.09
CA ASN A 381 -15.95 13.91 -10.80
C ASN A 381 -14.75 13.79 -9.85
N SER A 382 -14.15 12.62 -9.82
CA SER A 382 -13.01 12.30 -8.98
C SER A 382 -12.16 11.22 -9.65
N TYR A 383 -10.88 11.51 -9.88
CA TYR A 383 -9.95 10.51 -10.43
C TYR A 383 -9.80 9.29 -9.51
N VAL A 384 -9.98 9.47 -8.19
CA VAL A 384 -9.96 8.37 -7.22
C VAL A 384 -11.11 7.40 -7.47
N LEU A 385 -12.32 7.93 -7.67
CA LEU A 385 -13.48 7.09 -7.98
C LEU A 385 -13.39 6.49 -9.39
N ASP A 386 -12.79 7.20 -10.33
CA ASP A 386 -12.54 6.70 -11.68
C ASP A 386 -11.62 5.47 -11.66
N THR A 387 -10.50 5.51 -10.91
CA THR A 387 -9.59 4.36 -10.83
C THR A 387 -10.25 3.15 -10.16
N ILE A 388 -11.05 3.38 -9.12
CA ILE A 388 -11.79 2.31 -8.43
C ILE A 388 -12.85 1.70 -9.35
N HIS A 389 -13.59 2.54 -10.10
CA HIS A 389 -14.59 2.07 -11.04
C HIS A 389 -13.98 1.28 -12.20
N ASN A 390 -12.82 1.74 -12.71
CA ASN A 390 -12.07 1.00 -13.71
C ASN A 390 -11.62 -0.37 -13.20
N TYR A 391 -11.10 -0.43 -11.98
CA TYR A 391 -10.70 -1.70 -11.37
C TYR A 391 -11.89 -2.66 -11.17
N ASP A 392 -13.05 -2.14 -10.77
CA ASP A 392 -14.29 -2.92 -10.70
C ASP A 392 -14.70 -3.48 -12.08
N ASP A 393 -14.59 -2.68 -13.14
CA ASP A 393 -14.88 -3.15 -14.51
C ASP A 393 -13.94 -4.29 -14.92
N THR A 394 -12.64 -4.18 -14.61
CA THR A 394 -11.65 -5.22 -14.90
C THR A 394 -11.89 -6.48 -14.08
N PHE A 395 -12.25 -6.34 -12.80
CA PHE A 395 -12.70 -7.47 -11.98
C PHE A 395 -13.93 -8.14 -12.60
N GLY A 396 -14.90 -7.36 -13.07
CA GLY A 396 -16.08 -7.90 -13.76
C GLY A 396 -15.75 -8.67 -15.03
N GLN A 397 -14.72 -8.26 -15.78
CA GLN A 397 -14.24 -9.02 -16.95
C GLN A 397 -13.67 -10.37 -16.52
N PHE A 398 -12.81 -10.38 -15.48
CA PHE A 398 -12.28 -11.61 -14.90
C PHE A 398 -13.42 -12.50 -14.40
N TRP A 399 -14.36 -11.99 -13.63
CA TRP A 399 -15.41 -12.77 -13.00
C TRP A 399 -16.32 -13.44 -14.05
N ARG A 400 -16.72 -12.71 -15.09
CA ARG A 400 -17.52 -13.26 -16.19
C ARG A 400 -16.78 -14.39 -16.95
N TYR A 401 -15.49 -14.20 -17.25
CA TYR A 401 -14.68 -15.26 -17.82
C TYR A 401 -14.59 -16.46 -16.87
N PHE A 402 -14.28 -16.21 -15.60
CA PHE A 402 -14.05 -17.24 -14.60
C PHE A 402 -15.29 -18.13 -14.41
N GLN A 403 -16.49 -17.56 -14.35
CA GLN A 403 -17.74 -18.30 -14.25
C GLN A 403 -17.98 -19.28 -15.40
N SER A 404 -17.42 -19.03 -16.58
CA SER A 404 -17.52 -19.90 -17.75
C SER A 404 -16.29 -20.81 -17.96
N SER A 405 -15.28 -20.68 -17.11
CA SER A 405 -14.02 -21.42 -17.21
C SER A 405 -14.10 -22.77 -16.49
N PRO A 406 -13.22 -23.72 -16.80
CA PRO A 406 -13.12 -24.99 -16.09
C PRO A 406 -12.67 -24.85 -14.64
N TYR A 407 -12.24 -23.65 -14.22
CA TYR A 407 -11.77 -23.36 -12.87
C TYR A 407 -12.90 -23.04 -11.88
N TYR A 408 -14.10 -22.70 -12.35
CA TYR A 408 -15.19 -22.20 -11.51
C TYR A 408 -15.55 -23.13 -10.37
N ASP A 409 -15.63 -24.45 -10.63
CA ASP A 409 -16.09 -25.45 -9.66
C ASP A 409 -14.98 -25.97 -8.73
N ASN A 410 -13.74 -25.49 -8.88
CA ASN A 410 -12.59 -25.98 -8.10
C ASN A 410 -11.63 -24.90 -7.62
N THR A 411 -12.03 -23.63 -7.66
CA THR A 411 -11.15 -22.51 -7.29
C THR A 411 -11.82 -21.61 -6.26
N ILE A 412 -11.11 -21.32 -5.18
CA ILE A 412 -11.43 -20.26 -4.21
C ILE A 412 -10.96 -18.94 -4.78
N VAL A 413 -11.82 -17.92 -4.80
CA VAL A 413 -11.47 -16.56 -5.21
C VAL A 413 -11.56 -15.61 -4.02
N ILE A 414 -10.46 -14.91 -3.75
CA ILE A 414 -10.36 -13.93 -2.67
C ILE A 414 -10.12 -12.55 -3.31
N PHE A 415 -11.00 -11.62 -3.02
CA PHE A 415 -10.86 -10.21 -3.40
C PHE A 415 -10.53 -9.40 -2.16
N THR A 416 -9.37 -8.75 -2.15
CA THR A 416 -8.92 -7.93 -1.02
C THR A 416 -7.96 -6.82 -1.52
N ALA A 417 -7.24 -6.18 -0.61
CA ALA A 417 -6.25 -5.15 -0.92
C ALA A 417 -4.95 -5.41 -0.14
N ASP A 418 -3.84 -4.85 -0.60
CA ASP A 418 -2.58 -4.87 0.14
C ASP A 418 -2.66 -3.99 1.40
N HIS A 419 -3.29 -2.83 1.30
CA HIS A 419 -3.64 -1.93 2.39
C HIS A 419 -4.86 -1.07 2.01
N SER A 420 -5.44 -0.35 2.97
CA SER A 420 -6.49 0.63 2.70
C SER A 420 -5.92 1.85 1.97
N ARG A 421 -6.80 2.65 1.38
CA ARG A 421 -6.42 3.87 0.66
C ARG A 421 -5.67 4.85 1.57
N PHE A 422 -4.64 5.49 1.03
CA PHE A 422 -3.99 6.60 1.71
C PHE A 422 -5.00 7.71 2.04
N TYR A 423 -4.84 8.31 3.22
CA TYR A 423 -5.67 9.42 3.70
C TYR A 423 -5.26 10.78 3.10
N ASP A 424 -4.82 10.78 1.82
CA ASP A 424 -4.55 12.00 1.08
C ASP A 424 -5.81 12.90 0.96
N ARG A 425 -5.60 14.13 0.53
CA ARG A 425 -6.69 15.12 0.45
C ARG A 425 -7.83 14.66 -0.45
N ASP A 426 -7.49 14.04 -1.59
CA ASP A 426 -8.48 13.71 -2.62
C ASP A 426 -9.36 12.54 -2.18
N PHE A 427 -8.84 11.60 -1.40
CA PHE A 427 -9.64 10.55 -0.77
C PHE A 427 -10.41 11.05 0.45
N ARG A 428 -9.78 11.89 1.30
CA ARG A 428 -10.42 12.41 2.53
C ARG A 428 -11.73 13.11 2.24
N VAL A 429 -11.80 13.96 1.23
CA VAL A 429 -13.03 14.70 0.89
C VAL A 429 -14.18 13.77 0.50
N LEU A 430 -13.87 12.54 0.06
CA LEU A 430 -14.87 11.54 -0.29
C LEU A 430 -15.45 10.81 0.93
N VAL A 431 -14.71 10.72 2.04
CA VAL A 431 -15.09 9.88 3.18
C VAL A 431 -15.17 10.61 4.51
N GLU A 432 -14.73 11.87 4.61
CA GLU A 432 -14.70 12.64 5.88
C GLU A 432 -16.09 12.91 6.50
N HIS A 433 -17.17 12.72 5.73
CA HIS A 433 -18.54 12.79 6.23
C HIS A 433 -18.95 11.54 7.02
N GLN A 434 -18.23 10.42 6.88
CA GLN A 434 -18.48 9.19 7.65
C GLN A 434 -17.99 9.37 9.08
N SER A 435 -18.88 9.20 10.04
CA SER A 435 -18.63 9.53 11.47
C SER A 435 -17.50 8.74 12.11
N ASP A 436 -17.22 7.54 11.61
CA ASP A 436 -16.17 6.63 12.08
C ASP A 436 -14.86 6.73 11.30
N TYR A 437 -14.81 7.56 10.23
CA TYR A 437 -13.56 7.79 9.51
C TYR A 437 -12.56 8.57 10.35
N ARG A 438 -11.32 8.13 10.31
CA ARG A 438 -10.16 8.83 10.89
C ARG A 438 -9.05 8.90 9.84
N PRO A 439 -8.39 10.06 9.67
CA PRO A 439 -7.31 10.21 8.70
C PRO A 439 -5.99 9.60 9.25
N ILE A 440 -6.01 8.30 9.41
CA ILE A 440 -4.86 7.49 9.85
C ILE A 440 -4.61 6.37 8.84
N PHE A 441 -3.44 5.74 8.90
CA PHE A 441 -3.06 4.71 7.94
C PHE A 441 -3.73 3.34 8.17
N VAL A 442 -4.35 3.11 9.33
CA VAL A 442 -5.14 1.90 9.59
C VAL A 442 -6.59 2.20 9.33
N ASP A 443 -7.17 1.54 8.34
CA ASP A 443 -8.57 1.73 7.95
C ASP A 443 -9.14 0.44 7.34
N ARG A 444 -10.43 0.45 7.04
CA ARG A 444 -11.15 -0.69 6.50
C ARG A 444 -10.72 -1.03 5.09
N MET A 445 -10.49 -2.32 4.86
CA MET A 445 -10.22 -2.91 3.55
C MET A 445 -11.36 -3.82 3.10
N PRO A 446 -11.56 -4.03 1.79
CA PRO A 446 -12.45 -5.07 1.31
C PRO A 446 -11.86 -6.46 1.58
N LEU A 447 -12.71 -7.40 1.94
CA LEU A 447 -12.41 -8.83 1.92
C LEU A 447 -13.68 -9.59 1.52
N LEU A 448 -13.66 -10.18 0.33
CA LEU A 448 -14.73 -11.02 -0.17
C LEU A 448 -14.14 -12.37 -0.55
N ILE A 449 -14.83 -13.46 -0.17
CA ILE A 449 -14.35 -14.83 -0.36
C ILE A 449 -15.43 -15.64 -1.06
N TYR A 450 -15.14 -16.10 -2.28
CA TYR A 450 -15.95 -17.10 -2.99
C TYR A 450 -15.38 -18.50 -2.76
N HIS A 451 -16.25 -19.45 -2.47
CA HIS A 451 -15.89 -20.85 -2.37
C HIS A 451 -16.82 -21.71 -3.26
N PRO A 452 -16.28 -22.56 -4.14
CA PRO A 452 -17.08 -23.23 -5.16
C PRO A 452 -18.04 -24.31 -4.64
N SER A 453 -17.75 -24.91 -3.49
CA SER A 453 -18.54 -26.05 -2.97
C SER A 453 -19.14 -25.81 -1.59
N ARG A 454 -18.89 -24.65 -0.96
CA ARG A 454 -19.44 -24.30 0.36
C ARG A 454 -20.28 -23.06 0.28
N GLU A 455 -21.47 -23.12 0.82
CA GLU A 455 -22.25 -21.92 1.09
C GLU A 455 -21.64 -21.22 2.32
N LEU A 456 -20.91 -20.13 2.06
CA LEU A 456 -20.36 -19.30 3.11
C LEU A 456 -21.43 -18.35 3.66
N ALA A 457 -21.27 -17.91 4.91
CA ALA A 457 -22.10 -16.85 5.47
C ALA A 457 -22.02 -15.61 4.57
N LYS A 458 -23.17 -14.97 4.27
CA LYS A 458 -23.20 -13.79 3.40
C LYS A 458 -22.38 -12.65 3.97
N ASN A 459 -22.55 -12.38 5.27
CA ASN A 459 -21.81 -11.36 5.98
C ASN A 459 -21.11 -12.00 7.18
N PHE A 460 -19.87 -11.67 7.37
CA PHE A 460 -19.05 -12.11 8.48
C PHE A 460 -18.38 -10.90 9.13
N ASP A 461 -18.61 -10.71 10.43
CA ASP A 461 -17.90 -9.69 11.20
C ASP A 461 -16.56 -10.24 11.68
N ALA A 462 -15.47 -9.70 11.15
CA ALA A 462 -14.12 -10.08 11.53
C ALA A 462 -13.69 -9.54 12.89
N ASN A 463 -14.56 -8.78 13.58
CA ASN A 463 -14.31 -8.25 14.92
C ASN A 463 -12.96 -7.52 15.02
N TYR A 464 -12.72 -6.63 14.06
CA TYR A 464 -11.47 -5.83 13.95
C TYR A 464 -10.21 -6.66 13.66
N ALA A 465 -10.34 -7.80 13.00
CA ALA A 465 -9.20 -8.52 12.47
C ALA A 465 -8.43 -7.66 11.46
N SER A 466 -7.15 -7.89 11.37
CA SER A 466 -6.26 -7.20 10.44
C SER A 466 -5.74 -8.14 9.35
N SER A 467 -5.11 -7.56 8.35
CA SER A 467 -4.58 -8.30 7.19
C SER A 467 -3.41 -9.25 7.50
N ILE A 468 -3.07 -9.44 8.77
CA ILE A 468 -2.10 -10.45 9.24
C ILE A 468 -2.75 -11.56 10.08
N ASP A 469 -4.05 -11.43 10.39
CA ASP A 469 -4.81 -12.44 11.14
C ASP A 469 -5.39 -13.52 10.23
#